data_878288bcc1407933f243aa0e6bf0a231
#
_entry.id   878288bcc1407933f243aa0e6bf0a231
#
_cell.length_a   1.000
_cell.length_b   1.000
_cell.length_c   1.000
_cell.angle_alpha   90.00
_cell.angle_beta   90.00
_cell.angle_gamma   90.00
#
_symmetry.space_group_name_H-M   'P 1'
#
loop_
_entity.id
_entity.type
_entity.pdbx_description
1 polymer ?
#
loop_
_entity_poly.entity_id
_entity_poly.type
_entity_poly.pdbx_seq_one_letter_code
_entity_poly.pdbx_strand_id
1 'polypeptide(L)'
;MNLEKVKSYEGKTASIFLKKQNKEVKYEIFTRKGLQLSNDSTNEINLPLNFYLEQDGGVKSVFQIKDQKFALISQKQFSCIYASIFNINYSKEIIKSKCIPDKKLINFGGLGGAYIFNNDSLILSIGVPTHLSEEIDNLSQDSDSIFGKLIKIKKNDILEEDVKYSFFSTGHRNPQGLVKFEDTIFSLEHGPQGGDELNEIKEGNNYGWPIASLGTRYNNGRSFSRSHKKLNFIEPIYSFL
;
A
#
# COMPACT_ATOMS: atom_id res chain seq x y z
N MET A 1 22.99 19.85 -12.33
CA MET A 1 23.13 18.57 -11.64
C MET A 1 23.24 17.49 -12.71
N ASN A 2 24.38 16.83 -12.83
CA ASN A 2 24.54 15.73 -13.80
C ASN A 2 24.09 14.44 -13.11
N LEU A 3 23.10 13.78 -13.67
CA LEU A 3 22.65 12.46 -13.21
C LEU A 3 23.41 11.39 -13.99
N GLU A 4 24.12 10.52 -13.27
CA GLU A 4 24.81 9.40 -13.85
C GLU A 4 24.02 8.11 -13.60
N LYS A 5 23.84 7.31 -14.66
CA LYS A 5 23.15 6.03 -14.56
C LYS A 5 24.08 5.00 -13.92
N VAL A 6 23.79 4.62 -12.68
CA VAL A 6 24.59 3.63 -11.94
C VAL A 6 24.28 2.20 -12.38
N LYS A 7 23.02 1.82 -12.45
CA LYS A 7 22.57 0.48 -12.86
C LYS A 7 21.11 0.49 -13.34
N SER A 8 20.73 -0.48 -14.13
CA SER A 8 19.32 -0.71 -14.50
C SER A 8 18.94 -2.17 -14.31
N TYR A 9 17.69 -2.39 -13.95
CA TYR A 9 17.08 -3.70 -13.79
C TYR A 9 15.80 -3.77 -14.58
N GLU A 10 15.49 -4.96 -15.09
CA GLU A 10 14.21 -5.22 -15.74
C GLU A 10 13.18 -5.67 -14.70
N GLY A 11 11.94 -5.21 -14.84
CA GLY A 11 10.80 -5.61 -14.03
C GLY A 11 10.25 -4.52 -13.12
N LYS A 12 9.14 -4.86 -12.44
CA LYS A 12 8.45 -3.95 -11.51
C LYS A 12 9.10 -4.02 -10.13
N THR A 13 9.50 -2.88 -9.61
CA THR A 13 10.09 -2.71 -8.27
C THR A 13 8.99 -2.57 -7.22
N ALA A 14 9.18 -3.19 -6.06
CA ALA A 14 8.34 -3.01 -4.88
C ALA A 14 8.95 -2.03 -3.88
N SER A 15 10.25 -2.17 -3.58
CA SER A 15 10.93 -1.27 -2.64
C SER A 15 12.42 -1.18 -2.96
N ILE A 16 13.01 -0.06 -2.58
CA ILE A 16 14.45 0.19 -2.69
C ILE A 16 14.97 0.68 -1.33
N PHE A 17 16.00 0.02 -0.83
CA PHE A 17 16.74 0.45 0.34
C PHE A 17 18.12 0.95 -0.11
N LEU A 18 18.49 2.12 0.37
CA LEU A 18 19.80 2.72 0.13
C LEU A 18 20.53 2.86 1.46
N LYS A 19 21.75 2.36 1.53
CA LYS A 19 22.63 2.52 2.69
C LYS A 19 23.96 3.14 2.22
N LYS A 20 24.33 4.26 2.82
CA LYS A 20 25.65 4.82 2.63
C LYS A 20 26.60 4.13 3.60
N GLN A 21 27.60 3.42 3.09
CA GLN A 21 28.65 2.76 3.87
C GLN A 21 30.00 3.26 3.39
N ASN A 22 30.72 4.01 4.25
CA ASN A 22 31.92 4.75 3.88
C ASN A 22 31.63 5.75 2.74
N LYS A 23 32.27 5.65 1.60
CA LYS A 23 32.04 6.50 0.41
C LYS A 23 31.16 5.82 -0.64
N GLU A 24 30.73 4.58 -0.40
CA GLU A 24 29.93 3.79 -1.33
C GLU A 24 28.46 3.79 -0.96
N VAL A 25 27.60 3.72 -1.97
CA VAL A 25 26.15 3.50 -1.80
C VAL A 25 25.87 2.04 -2.06
N LYS A 26 25.43 1.33 -1.02
CA LYS A 26 24.88 -0.02 -1.15
C LYS A 26 23.38 0.08 -1.30
N TYR A 27 22.82 -0.79 -2.12
CA TYR A 27 21.39 -0.86 -2.36
C TYR A 27 20.86 -2.29 -2.24
N GLU A 28 19.61 -2.39 -1.86
CA GLU A 28 18.79 -3.59 -1.95
C GLU A 28 17.48 -3.22 -2.68
N ILE A 29 17.18 -3.91 -3.75
CA ILE A 29 15.95 -3.71 -4.54
C ILE A 29 15.10 -4.95 -4.39
N PHE A 30 13.86 -4.77 -3.97
CA PHE A 30 12.87 -5.84 -3.90
C PHE A 30 11.93 -5.70 -5.09
N THR A 31 11.78 -6.77 -5.85
CA THR A 31 10.89 -6.79 -7.01
C THR A 31 9.50 -7.31 -6.64
N ARG A 32 8.51 -6.99 -7.46
CA ARG A 32 7.14 -7.51 -7.32
C ARG A 32 7.08 -9.04 -7.27
N LYS A 33 8.00 -9.71 -7.96
CA LYS A 33 8.08 -11.18 -8.03
C LYS A 33 8.76 -11.83 -6.82
N GLY A 34 9.28 -11.04 -5.89
CA GLY A 34 9.97 -11.57 -4.70
C GLY A 34 11.46 -11.83 -4.91
N LEU A 35 12.10 -11.12 -5.82
CA LEU A 35 13.56 -11.12 -5.91
C LEU A 35 14.13 -9.97 -5.09
N GLN A 36 15.19 -10.24 -4.34
CA GLN A 36 16.06 -9.26 -3.70
C GLN A 36 17.33 -9.14 -4.51
N LEU A 37 17.58 -7.96 -5.06
CA LEU A 37 18.75 -7.63 -5.84
C LEU A 37 19.64 -6.70 -5.00
N SER A 38 20.92 -6.98 -4.95
CA SER A 38 21.92 -6.13 -4.28
C SER A 38 23.07 -5.83 -5.24
N ASN A 39 24.09 -5.13 -4.75
CA ASN A 39 25.28 -4.84 -5.54
C ASN A 39 25.89 -6.13 -6.15
N ASP A 40 25.92 -7.21 -5.37
CA ASP A 40 26.71 -8.40 -5.66
C ASP A 40 25.88 -9.69 -5.83
N SER A 41 24.56 -9.65 -5.53
CA SER A 41 23.75 -10.86 -5.52
C SER A 41 22.30 -10.62 -5.95
N THR A 42 21.68 -11.71 -6.42
CA THR A 42 20.26 -11.83 -6.64
C THR A 42 19.76 -13.05 -5.87
N ASN A 43 18.82 -12.86 -4.95
CA ASN A 43 18.26 -13.92 -4.12
C ASN A 43 16.73 -13.88 -4.22
N GLU A 44 16.10 -15.02 -4.05
CA GLU A 44 14.67 -15.08 -3.81
C GLU A 44 14.39 -14.78 -2.34
N ILE A 45 13.37 -13.99 -2.05
CA ILE A 45 12.89 -13.81 -0.68
C ILE A 45 11.96 -14.94 -0.32
N ASN A 46 11.94 -15.28 0.97
CA ASN A 46 11.10 -16.35 1.47
C ASN A 46 9.62 -15.91 1.50
N LEU A 47 8.85 -16.39 0.53
CA LEU A 47 7.43 -16.08 0.35
C LEU A 47 6.57 -17.32 0.63
N PRO A 48 5.29 -17.16 1.03
CA PRO A 48 4.41 -18.30 1.27
C PRO A 48 4.05 -19.01 -0.03
N LEU A 49 3.74 -20.31 0.05
CA LEU A 49 3.39 -21.16 -1.11
C LEU A 49 2.18 -20.63 -1.91
N ASN A 50 1.29 -19.94 -1.24
CA ASN A 50 0.10 -19.33 -1.84
C ASN A 50 0.29 -17.87 -2.26
N PHE A 51 1.53 -17.42 -2.41
CA PHE A 51 1.88 -16.14 -2.98
C PHE A 51 1.27 -15.96 -4.37
N TYR A 52 0.66 -14.80 -4.63
CA TYR A 52 -0.17 -14.58 -5.81
C TYR A 52 0.35 -13.42 -6.66
N LEU A 53 0.70 -13.73 -7.92
CA LEU A 53 1.29 -12.76 -8.87
C LEU A 53 0.31 -12.26 -9.93
N GLU A 54 -0.77 -12.98 -10.17
CA GLU A 54 -1.76 -12.58 -11.19
C GLU A 54 -2.51 -11.32 -10.77
N GLN A 55 -3.24 -10.72 -11.69
CA GLN A 55 -4.04 -9.52 -11.45
C GLN A 55 -3.23 -8.38 -10.79
N ASP A 56 -2.01 -8.18 -11.28
CA ASP A 56 -1.04 -7.24 -10.72
C ASP A 56 -0.70 -7.48 -9.23
N GLY A 57 -0.90 -8.70 -8.75
CA GLY A 57 -0.47 -9.13 -7.42
C GLY A 57 1.04 -9.14 -7.23
N GLY A 58 1.49 -9.68 -6.11
CA GLY A 58 2.89 -9.81 -5.75
C GLY A 58 3.30 -9.00 -4.53
N VAL A 59 4.58 -8.76 -4.38
CA VAL A 59 5.14 -7.87 -3.35
C VAL A 59 4.81 -6.43 -3.73
N LYS A 60 4.19 -5.68 -2.81
CA LYS A 60 3.83 -4.26 -3.00
C LYS A 60 4.81 -3.32 -2.35
N SER A 61 5.24 -3.66 -1.17
CA SER A 61 6.31 -2.94 -0.46
C SER A 61 7.06 -3.89 0.47
N VAL A 62 8.29 -3.53 0.77
CA VAL A 62 9.08 -4.14 1.83
C VAL A 62 9.51 -3.03 2.76
N PHE A 63 9.44 -3.27 4.06
CA PHE A 63 9.93 -2.37 5.09
C PHE A 63 10.71 -3.15 6.14
N GLN A 64 11.56 -2.45 6.87
CA GLN A 64 12.42 -3.07 7.89
C GLN A 64 12.15 -2.45 9.26
N ILE A 65 11.96 -3.29 10.25
CA ILE A 65 11.88 -2.91 11.67
C ILE A 65 12.89 -3.73 12.44
N LYS A 66 13.84 -3.04 13.09
CA LYS A 66 15.04 -3.64 13.68
C LYS A 66 15.82 -4.44 12.60
N ASP A 67 16.02 -5.71 12.81
CA ASP A 67 16.72 -6.65 11.93
C ASP A 67 15.78 -7.49 11.06
N GLN A 68 14.46 -7.30 11.19
CA GLN A 68 13.45 -8.07 10.48
C GLN A 68 12.85 -7.27 9.31
N LYS A 69 12.65 -7.97 8.20
CA LYS A 69 11.97 -7.43 7.00
C LYS A 69 10.57 -7.98 6.89
N PHE A 70 9.66 -7.10 6.54
CA PHE A 70 8.24 -7.37 6.34
C PHE A 70 7.85 -6.93 4.93
N ALA A 71 6.90 -7.63 4.34
CA ALA A 71 6.35 -7.27 3.04
C ALA A 71 4.82 -7.18 3.07
N LEU A 72 4.27 -6.19 2.38
CA LEU A 72 2.87 -6.21 1.98
C LEU A 72 2.79 -7.04 0.69
N ILE A 73 2.05 -8.15 0.73
CA ILE A 73 1.94 -9.10 -0.37
C ILE A 73 0.49 -9.46 -0.67
N SER A 74 0.23 -9.93 -1.89
CA SER A 74 -1.01 -10.60 -2.25
C SER A 74 -0.86 -12.11 -2.17
N GLN A 75 -1.92 -12.78 -1.74
CA GLN A 75 -2.00 -14.23 -1.59
C GLN A 75 -3.33 -14.77 -2.12
N LYS A 76 -3.35 -16.04 -2.49
CA LYS A 76 -4.57 -16.73 -2.93
C LYS A 76 -4.70 -18.07 -2.22
N GLN A 77 -5.89 -18.35 -1.69
CA GLN A 77 -6.23 -19.63 -1.11
C GLN A 77 -7.61 -20.05 -1.59
N PHE A 78 -7.70 -21.12 -2.38
CA PHE A 78 -8.91 -21.56 -3.06
C PHE A 78 -9.48 -20.41 -3.96
N SER A 79 -10.74 -20.02 -3.74
CA SER A 79 -11.41 -18.92 -4.42
C SER A 79 -11.25 -17.57 -3.71
N CYS A 80 -10.37 -17.47 -2.73
CA CYS A 80 -10.13 -16.29 -1.92
C CYS A 80 -8.79 -15.64 -2.29
N ILE A 81 -8.83 -14.38 -2.65
CA ILE A 81 -7.64 -13.54 -2.80
C ILE A 81 -7.61 -12.54 -1.65
N TYR A 82 -6.43 -12.29 -1.10
CA TYR A 82 -6.28 -11.38 0.03
C TYR A 82 -4.89 -10.73 0.06
N ALA A 83 -4.77 -9.67 0.83
CA ALA A 83 -3.50 -9.04 1.14
C ALA A 83 -3.04 -9.42 2.54
N SER A 84 -1.73 -9.52 2.74
CA SER A 84 -1.17 -9.70 4.08
C SER A 84 0.11 -8.91 4.28
N ILE A 85 0.39 -8.59 5.54
CA ILE A 85 1.73 -8.22 5.99
C ILE A 85 2.42 -9.52 6.40
N PHE A 86 3.54 -9.80 5.78
CA PHE A 86 4.28 -11.05 5.90
C PHE A 86 5.70 -10.79 6.39
N ASN A 87 6.13 -11.50 7.42
CA ASN A 87 7.51 -11.48 7.90
C ASN A 87 8.37 -12.40 7.03
N ILE A 88 9.28 -11.81 6.24
CA ILE A 88 10.12 -12.54 5.30
C ILE A 88 11.16 -13.40 6.02
N ASN A 89 11.66 -12.96 7.18
CA ASN A 89 12.70 -13.67 7.90
C ASN A 89 12.20 -14.97 8.54
N TYR A 90 10.95 -14.98 9.00
CA TYR A 90 10.36 -16.11 9.74
C TYR A 90 9.25 -16.83 8.97
N SER A 91 8.97 -16.43 7.71
CA SER A 91 7.90 -17.02 6.90
C SER A 91 6.53 -17.00 7.60
N LYS A 92 6.23 -15.87 8.28
CA LYS A 92 5.02 -15.75 9.11
C LYS A 92 4.09 -14.67 8.56
N GLU A 93 2.80 -15.02 8.39
CA GLU A 93 1.74 -14.05 8.16
C GLU A 93 1.45 -13.29 9.47
N ILE A 94 1.49 -11.95 9.42
CA ILE A 94 1.37 -11.08 10.58
C ILE A 94 -0.03 -10.48 10.67
N ILE A 95 -0.50 -9.91 9.57
CA ILE A 95 -1.83 -9.32 9.44
C ILE A 95 -2.41 -9.79 8.12
N LYS A 96 -3.67 -10.19 8.12
CA LYS A 96 -4.40 -10.66 6.95
C LYS A 96 -5.64 -9.82 6.71
N SER A 97 -5.90 -9.48 5.44
CA SER A 97 -7.13 -8.80 5.05
C SER A 97 -8.33 -9.76 5.03
N LYS A 98 -9.52 -9.20 4.93
CA LYS A 98 -10.70 -9.96 4.50
C LYS A 98 -10.44 -10.62 3.14
N CYS A 99 -11.10 -11.74 2.92
CA CYS A 99 -11.14 -12.45 1.65
C CYS A 99 -11.91 -11.63 0.60
N ILE A 100 -11.34 -11.52 -0.58
CA ILE A 100 -12.03 -11.05 -1.77
C ILE A 100 -12.25 -12.26 -2.67
N PRO A 101 -13.48 -12.54 -3.13
CA PRO A 101 -13.72 -13.62 -4.08
C PRO A 101 -12.89 -13.44 -5.35
N ASP A 102 -12.24 -14.50 -5.83
CA ASP A 102 -11.46 -14.49 -7.08
C ASP A 102 -12.40 -14.27 -8.29
N LYS A 103 -12.54 -13.02 -8.68
CA LYS A 103 -13.30 -12.58 -9.86
C LYS A 103 -12.31 -11.94 -10.83
N LYS A 104 -12.51 -12.13 -12.14
CA LYS A 104 -11.62 -11.63 -13.22
C LYS A 104 -11.31 -10.13 -13.19
N LEU A 105 -11.99 -9.43 -12.36
CA LEU A 105 -12.01 -7.98 -12.34
C LEU A 105 -11.23 -7.38 -11.15
N ILE A 106 -10.54 -8.15 -10.31
CA ILE A 106 -9.68 -7.66 -9.23
C ILE A 106 -8.32 -7.27 -9.80
N ASN A 107 -7.81 -6.14 -9.37
CA ASN A 107 -6.46 -5.70 -9.72
C ASN A 107 -5.73 -5.19 -8.46
N PHE A 108 -4.74 -5.94 -8.02
CA PHE A 108 -3.91 -5.56 -6.90
C PHE A 108 -2.94 -4.41 -7.20
N GLY A 109 -2.94 -3.85 -8.42
CA GLY A 109 -2.27 -2.59 -8.71
C GLY A 109 -2.71 -1.45 -7.79
N GLY A 110 -3.97 -1.51 -7.32
CA GLY A 110 -4.55 -0.56 -6.37
C GLY A 110 -4.24 -0.80 -4.88
N LEU A 111 -3.39 -1.77 -4.52
CA LEU A 111 -3.18 -2.13 -3.12
C LEU A 111 -2.39 -1.10 -2.30
N GLY A 112 -1.94 0.01 -2.86
CA GLY A 112 -1.14 0.99 -2.14
C GLY A 112 0.28 0.49 -1.87
N GLY A 113 0.69 0.44 -0.59
CA GLY A 113 1.99 -0.06 -0.15
C GLY A 113 2.99 1.02 0.23
N ALA A 114 2.61 2.29 0.19
CA ALA A 114 3.45 3.36 0.73
C ALA A 114 3.49 3.29 2.26
N TYR A 115 4.63 3.61 2.83
CA TYR A 115 4.78 3.62 4.29
C TYR A 115 5.72 4.72 4.76
N ILE A 116 5.53 5.12 6.01
CA ILE A 116 6.43 5.99 6.75
C ILE A 116 6.59 5.49 8.19
N PHE A 117 7.71 5.85 8.79
CA PHE A 117 7.88 5.73 10.23
C PHE A 117 7.56 7.09 10.88
N ASN A 118 6.59 7.09 11.79
CA ASN A 118 6.23 8.26 12.57
C ASN A 118 6.42 7.93 14.06
N ASN A 119 7.48 8.49 14.65
CA ASN A 119 7.93 8.16 15.99
C ASN A 119 8.19 6.65 16.17
N ASP A 120 7.50 6.01 17.09
CA ASP A 120 7.59 4.58 17.40
C ASP A 120 6.66 3.70 16.54
N SER A 121 5.96 4.28 15.59
CA SER A 121 4.95 3.58 14.78
C SER A 121 5.30 3.54 13.30
N LEU A 122 4.91 2.46 12.66
CA LEU A 122 4.76 2.35 11.21
C LEU A 122 3.36 2.83 10.82
N ILE A 123 3.27 3.68 9.82
CA ILE A 123 2.02 3.99 9.10
C ILE A 123 2.18 3.40 7.70
N LEU A 124 1.30 2.46 7.35
CA LEU A 124 1.32 1.73 6.08
C LEU A 124 -0.02 1.91 5.37
N SER A 125 0.03 2.29 4.10
CA SER A 125 -1.17 2.37 3.26
C SER A 125 -1.54 1.01 2.69
N ILE A 126 -2.82 0.68 2.76
CA ILE A 126 -3.39 -0.50 2.11
C ILE A 126 -4.57 -0.02 1.29
N GLY A 127 -4.39 0.09 -0.01
CA GLY A 127 -5.42 0.54 -0.93
C GLY A 127 -6.49 -0.53 -1.17
N VAL A 128 -7.50 -0.19 -1.94
CA VAL A 128 -8.53 -1.13 -2.40
C VAL A 128 -8.03 -1.78 -3.69
N PRO A 129 -8.04 -3.11 -3.81
CA PRO A 129 -7.73 -3.78 -5.07
C PRO A 129 -8.74 -3.34 -6.12
N THR A 130 -8.32 -2.42 -6.97
CA THR A 130 -9.21 -1.69 -7.88
C THR A 130 -10.03 -2.60 -8.71
N HIS A 131 -11.30 -2.31 -8.69
CA HIS A 131 -12.20 -2.99 -9.52
C HIS A 131 -13.42 -2.14 -9.84
N LEU A 132 -14.18 -2.59 -10.77
CA LEU A 132 -15.47 -2.08 -11.17
C LEU A 132 -16.60 -2.60 -10.25
N SER A 133 -16.29 -3.01 -9.02
CA SER A 133 -17.22 -3.58 -8.05
C SER A 133 -17.40 -2.64 -6.86
N GLU A 134 -18.58 -2.08 -6.72
CA GLU A 134 -18.94 -1.25 -5.55
C GLU A 134 -18.78 -2.02 -4.23
N GLU A 135 -19.00 -3.33 -4.23
CA GLU A 135 -18.81 -4.19 -3.06
C GLU A 135 -17.35 -4.14 -2.55
N ILE A 136 -16.37 -4.22 -3.47
CA ILE A 136 -14.95 -4.18 -3.11
C ILE A 136 -14.53 -2.75 -2.76
N ASP A 137 -14.99 -1.77 -3.50
CA ASP A 137 -14.70 -0.36 -3.22
C ASP A 137 -15.21 0.04 -1.82
N ASN A 138 -16.37 -0.46 -1.41
CA ASN A 138 -16.96 -0.21 -0.09
C ASN A 138 -16.14 -0.78 1.09
N LEU A 139 -15.19 -1.70 0.85
CA LEU A 139 -14.27 -2.16 1.89
C LEU A 139 -13.43 -1.02 2.50
N SER A 140 -13.26 0.09 1.77
CA SER A 140 -12.61 1.29 2.30
C SER A 140 -13.38 1.97 3.44
N GLN A 141 -14.69 1.76 3.52
CA GLN A 141 -15.57 2.28 4.57
C GLN A 141 -15.91 1.22 5.65
N ASP A 142 -15.59 -0.06 5.40
CA ASP A 142 -15.85 -1.15 6.34
C ASP A 142 -14.86 -1.09 7.51
N SER A 143 -15.37 -1.00 8.76
CA SER A 143 -14.59 -0.93 9.98
C SER A 143 -13.75 -2.19 10.27
N ASP A 144 -14.10 -3.33 9.66
CA ASP A 144 -13.42 -4.61 9.86
C ASP A 144 -12.48 -4.95 8.70
N SER A 145 -12.31 -4.06 7.75
CA SER A 145 -11.44 -4.24 6.57
C SER A 145 -10.21 -3.37 6.65
N ILE A 146 -9.02 -3.93 6.38
CA ILE A 146 -7.80 -3.16 6.23
C ILE A 146 -7.67 -2.49 4.85
N PHE A 147 -8.52 -2.85 3.87
CA PHE A 147 -8.52 -2.23 2.55
C PHE A 147 -9.05 -0.79 2.61
N GLY A 148 -8.41 0.11 1.87
CA GLY A 148 -8.72 1.52 1.85
C GLY A 148 -8.40 2.24 3.17
N LYS A 149 -7.35 1.79 3.86
CA LYS A 149 -6.90 2.33 5.15
C LYS A 149 -5.42 2.71 5.12
N LEU A 150 -5.08 3.70 5.92
CA LEU A 150 -3.76 3.80 6.49
C LEU A 150 -3.79 3.11 7.85
N ILE A 151 -3.03 2.04 8.02
CA ILE A 151 -2.93 1.34 9.31
C ILE A 151 -1.73 1.83 10.10
N LYS A 152 -1.88 1.89 11.43
CA LYS A 152 -0.84 2.27 12.38
C LYS A 152 -0.49 1.07 13.24
N ILE A 153 0.78 0.71 13.28
CA ILE A 153 1.32 -0.41 14.05
C ILE A 153 2.52 0.10 14.85
N LYS A 154 2.56 -0.12 16.16
CA LYS A 154 3.78 0.17 16.91
C LYS A 154 4.90 -0.77 16.51
N LYS A 155 6.13 -0.25 16.39
CA LYS A 155 7.30 -1.01 15.95
C LYS A 155 7.60 -2.23 16.82
N ASN A 156 7.27 -2.17 18.11
CA ASN A 156 7.43 -3.33 18.97
C ASN A 156 6.29 -4.33 18.81
N ASP A 157 5.06 -3.87 18.64
CA ASP A 157 3.88 -4.74 18.53
C ASP A 157 3.94 -5.65 17.30
N ILE A 158 4.55 -5.21 16.17
CA ILE A 158 4.68 -6.03 14.97
C ILE A 158 5.60 -7.25 15.15
N LEU A 159 6.40 -7.25 16.21
CA LEU A 159 7.32 -8.33 16.57
C LEU A 159 6.68 -9.36 17.51
N GLU A 160 5.51 -9.07 18.05
CA GLU A 160 4.76 -9.95 18.94
C GLU A 160 3.99 -11.02 18.19
N GLU A 161 3.49 -12.02 18.92
CA GLU A 161 2.66 -13.07 18.33
C GLU A 161 1.28 -12.56 17.91
N ASP A 162 0.68 -11.70 18.74
CA ASP A 162 -0.64 -11.08 18.52
C ASP A 162 -0.44 -9.60 18.18
N VAL A 163 -0.31 -9.32 16.90
CA VAL A 163 -0.02 -7.98 16.41
C VAL A 163 -1.24 -7.07 16.53
N LYS A 164 -1.10 -6.00 17.30
CA LYS A 164 -2.13 -4.96 17.43
C LYS A 164 -1.90 -3.84 16.43
N TYR A 165 -2.97 -3.46 15.75
CA TYR A 165 -2.96 -2.29 14.85
C TYR A 165 -4.23 -1.46 15.04
N SER A 166 -4.21 -0.24 14.57
CA SER A 166 -5.37 0.64 14.49
C SER A 166 -5.45 1.28 13.10
N PHE A 167 -6.62 1.81 12.74
CA PHE A 167 -6.75 2.61 11.54
C PHE A 167 -6.31 4.05 11.85
N PHE A 168 -5.26 4.49 11.18
CA PHE A 168 -4.80 5.87 11.25
C PHE A 168 -5.77 6.79 10.49
N SER A 169 -6.20 6.36 9.29
CA SER A 169 -7.23 7.03 8.50
C SER A 169 -7.95 6.03 7.60
N THR A 170 -9.11 6.41 7.07
CA THR A 170 -10.01 5.55 6.30
C THR A 170 -10.47 6.24 5.00
N GLY A 171 -11.15 5.48 4.13
CA GLY A 171 -11.73 6.06 2.92
C GLY A 171 -10.71 6.39 1.82
N HIS A 172 -9.65 5.61 1.72
CA HIS A 172 -8.63 5.71 0.70
C HIS A 172 -8.87 4.74 -0.45
N ARG A 173 -8.50 5.15 -1.66
CA ARG A 173 -8.58 4.28 -2.84
C ARG A 173 -7.27 3.56 -3.10
N ASN A 174 -6.23 4.28 -3.48
CA ASN A 174 -4.93 3.72 -3.85
C ASN A 174 -3.80 4.67 -3.47
N PRO A 175 -3.47 4.80 -2.18
CA PRO A 175 -2.41 5.68 -1.71
C PRO A 175 -1.05 5.01 -1.96
N GLN A 176 -0.35 5.48 -3.00
CA GLN A 176 0.96 4.96 -3.41
C GLN A 176 2.14 5.83 -2.96
N GLY A 177 1.88 7.03 -2.47
CA GLY A 177 2.88 7.90 -1.89
C GLY A 177 2.50 8.32 -0.48
N LEU A 178 3.44 8.18 0.47
CA LEU A 178 3.35 8.78 1.80
C LEU A 178 4.65 9.51 2.10
N VAL A 179 4.52 10.72 2.60
CA VAL A 179 5.67 11.51 3.07
C VAL A 179 5.29 12.27 4.33
N LYS A 180 6.23 12.33 5.27
CA LYS A 180 6.13 13.25 6.40
C LYS A 180 7.03 14.45 6.11
N PHE A 181 6.44 15.63 6.11
CA PHE A 181 7.17 16.90 6.03
C PHE A 181 6.84 17.71 7.28
N GLU A 182 7.86 18.03 8.06
CA GLU A 182 7.70 18.55 9.42
C GLU A 182 6.79 17.64 10.26
N ASP A 183 5.68 18.15 10.77
CA ASP A 183 4.71 17.39 11.54
C ASP A 183 3.48 16.94 10.75
N THR A 184 3.47 17.26 9.45
CA THR A 184 2.35 16.94 8.57
C THR A 184 2.66 15.71 7.70
N ILE A 185 1.68 14.82 7.60
CA ILE A 185 1.74 13.64 6.74
C ILE A 185 0.91 13.93 5.49
N PHE A 186 1.49 13.64 4.33
CA PHE A 186 0.83 13.76 3.04
C PHE A 186 0.73 12.40 2.36
N SER A 187 -0.37 12.16 1.65
CA SER A 187 -0.59 11.03 0.78
C SER A 187 -0.78 11.49 -0.66
N LEU A 188 -0.18 10.76 -1.61
CA LEU A 188 -0.50 10.84 -3.03
C LEU A 188 -1.29 9.58 -3.39
N GLU A 189 -2.48 9.78 -3.93
CA GLU A 189 -3.42 8.71 -4.24
C GLU A 189 -3.88 8.74 -5.68
N HIS A 190 -3.94 7.56 -6.30
CA HIS A 190 -4.62 7.44 -7.58
C HIS A 190 -6.14 7.44 -7.38
N GLY A 191 -6.78 8.40 -8.02
CA GLY A 191 -8.23 8.42 -8.20
C GLY A 191 -8.73 7.33 -9.15
N PRO A 192 -10.04 7.26 -9.39
CA PRO A 192 -10.58 6.54 -10.54
C PRO A 192 -10.19 7.28 -11.84
N GLN A 193 -10.96 7.18 -12.89
CA GLN A 193 -10.64 7.91 -14.14
C GLN A 193 -10.55 9.43 -13.87
N GLY A 194 -9.33 9.97 -13.80
CA GLY A 194 -9.01 11.29 -13.27
C GLY A 194 -9.14 11.38 -11.74
N GLY A 195 -8.93 12.57 -11.19
CA GLY A 195 -9.10 12.84 -9.76
C GLY A 195 -8.06 12.19 -8.87
N ASP A 196 -6.80 12.09 -9.33
CA ASP A 196 -5.67 11.79 -8.46
C ASP A 196 -5.54 12.90 -7.42
N GLU A 197 -5.15 12.56 -6.20
CA GLU A 197 -5.28 13.43 -5.05
C GLU A 197 -3.97 13.58 -4.27
N LEU A 198 -3.73 14.80 -3.79
CA LEU A 198 -2.80 15.09 -2.71
C LEU A 198 -3.62 15.38 -1.45
N ASN A 199 -3.45 14.55 -0.44
CA ASN A 199 -4.17 14.63 0.82
C ASN A 199 -3.25 15.00 1.98
N GLU A 200 -3.66 15.89 2.86
CA GLU A 200 -3.10 16.06 4.19
C GLU A 200 -3.74 15.06 5.12
N ILE A 201 -2.94 14.14 5.66
CA ILE A 201 -3.44 13.01 6.44
C ILE A 201 -3.44 13.30 7.94
N LYS A 202 -4.60 13.15 8.55
CA LYS A 202 -4.82 13.30 10.00
C LYS A 202 -5.41 12.03 10.60
N GLU A 203 -4.94 11.66 11.78
CA GLU A 203 -5.45 10.49 12.50
C GLU A 203 -6.95 10.60 12.78
N GLY A 204 -7.68 9.52 12.57
CA GLY A 204 -9.14 9.42 12.79
C GLY A 204 -10.00 9.94 11.63
N ASN A 205 -9.42 10.52 10.58
CA ASN A 205 -10.19 11.11 9.49
C ASN A 205 -10.57 10.11 8.40
N ASN A 206 -11.66 10.44 7.67
CA ASN A 206 -12.17 9.69 6.53
C ASN A 206 -12.07 10.55 5.25
N TYR A 207 -11.45 9.99 4.20
CA TYR A 207 -11.17 10.66 2.92
C TYR A 207 -12.20 10.35 1.82
N GLY A 208 -13.25 9.59 2.15
CA GLY A 208 -14.51 9.53 1.40
C GLY A 208 -14.62 8.44 0.33
N TRP A 209 -13.54 7.80 -0.12
CA TRP A 209 -13.67 6.74 -1.11
C TRP A 209 -14.55 5.57 -0.61
N PRO A 210 -15.46 5.00 -1.42
CA PRO A 210 -15.85 5.36 -2.79
C PRO A 210 -17.08 6.30 -2.85
N ILE A 211 -17.51 6.84 -1.72
CA ILE A 211 -18.72 7.67 -1.62
C ILE A 211 -18.48 9.02 -2.26
N ALA A 212 -17.31 9.62 -2.01
CA ALA A 212 -16.85 10.85 -2.63
C ALA A 212 -15.55 10.63 -3.40
N SER A 213 -15.42 11.24 -4.57
CA SER A 213 -14.21 11.32 -5.37
C SER A 213 -14.35 12.41 -6.42
N LEU A 214 -13.23 13.01 -6.81
CA LEU A 214 -13.18 14.02 -7.87
C LEU A 214 -13.07 13.42 -9.28
N GLY A 215 -12.82 12.11 -9.40
CA GLY A 215 -12.80 11.40 -10.66
C GLY A 215 -14.15 10.89 -11.14
N THR A 216 -14.15 10.09 -12.20
CA THR A 216 -15.33 9.48 -12.79
C THR A 216 -15.23 7.95 -12.80
N ARG A 217 -16.38 7.28 -12.91
CA ARG A 217 -16.47 5.81 -12.99
C ARG A 217 -15.97 5.30 -14.34
N TYR A 218 -15.12 4.30 -14.35
CA TYR A 218 -14.56 3.71 -15.58
C TYR A 218 -15.59 3.12 -16.53
N ASN A 219 -16.69 2.57 -15.99
CA ASN A 219 -17.67 1.84 -16.79
C ASN A 219 -18.69 2.72 -17.52
N ASN A 220 -18.90 3.96 -17.08
CA ASN A 220 -19.96 4.82 -17.63
C ASN A 220 -19.65 6.32 -17.60
N GLY A 221 -18.46 6.73 -17.16
CA GLY A 221 -18.04 8.13 -17.08
C GLY A 221 -18.81 9.00 -16.10
N ARG A 222 -19.73 8.41 -15.29
CA ARG A 222 -20.50 9.17 -14.30
C ARG A 222 -19.61 9.61 -13.15
N SER A 223 -19.79 10.84 -12.71
CA SER A 223 -19.09 11.39 -11.55
C SER A 223 -19.49 10.66 -10.27
N PHE A 224 -18.55 10.51 -9.36
CA PHE A 224 -18.85 10.26 -7.95
C PHE A 224 -19.44 11.52 -7.31
N SER A 225 -19.89 11.44 -6.06
CA SER A 225 -20.21 12.66 -5.31
C SER A 225 -18.92 13.49 -5.15
N ARG A 226 -18.94 14.74 -5.63
CA ARG A 226 -17.77 15.64 -5.54
C ARG A 226 -17.73 16.44 -4.25
N SER A 227 -18.73 16.31 -3.40
CA SER A 227 -18.82 17.12 -2.18
C SER A 227 -18.39 16.32 -0.95
N HIS A 228 -17.08 16.16 -0.76
CA HIS A 228 -16.53 15.59 0.46
C HIS A 228 -17.06 16.31 1.71
N LYS A 229 -16.99 17.63 1.73
CA LYS A 229 -17.44 18.47 2.85
C LYS A 229 -18.91 18.30 3.22
N LYS A 230 -19.81 18.17 2.23
CA LYS A 230 -21.25 17.95 2.52
C LYS A 230 -21.52 16.58 3.15
N LEU A 231 -20.60 15.64 2.96
CA LEU A 231 -20.68 14.28 3.47
C LEU A 231 -19.79 14.04 4.69
N ASN A 232 -19.21 15.11 5.26
CA ASN A 232 -18.29 15.09 6.39
C ASN A 232 -17.01 14.26 6.12
N PHE A 233 -16.55 14.23 4.87
CA PHE A 233 -15.25 13.68 4.50
C PHE A 233 -14.22 14.81 4.36
N ILE A 234 -12.95 14.44 4.45
CA ILE A 234 -11.85 15.38 4.23
C ILE A 234 -11.65 15.58 2.74
N GLU A 235 -11.60 16.84 2.31
CA GLU A 235 -11.28 17.18 0.93
C GLU A 235 -9.78 17.10 0.68
N PRO A 236 -9.35 16.63 -0.52
CA PRO A 236 -7.95 16.73 -0.91
C PRO A 236 -7.50 18.18 -0.95
N ILE A 237 -6.24 18.45 -0.59
CA ILE A 237 -5.66 19.78 -0.71
C ILE A 237 -5.38 20.16 -2.17
N TYR A 238 -5.21 19.14 -3.02
CA TYR A 238 -5.07 19.29 -4.46
C TYR A 238 -5.58 18.06 -5.20
N SER A 239 -6.16 18.26 -6.37
CA SER A 239 -6.59 17.20 -7.27
C SER A 239 -6.05 17.43 -8.68
N PHE A 240 -5.53 16.39 -9.28
CA PHE A 240 -5.06 16.35 -10.66
C PHE A 240 -6.21 15.86 -11.54
N LEU A 241 -6.86 16.80 -12.23
CA LEU A 241 -8.02 16.56 -13.11
C LEU A 241 -7.58 16.36 -14.57
#